data_da68fa5e2d3aa7c4c2eb2fcd43a13908
#
_entry.id   da68fa5e2d3aa7c4c2eb2fcd43a13908
#
_cell.length_a   1.000
_cell.length_b   1.000
_cell.length_c   1.000
_cell.angle_alpha   90.00
_cell.angle_beta   90.00
_cell.angle_gamma   90.00
#
_symmetry.space_group_name_H-M   'P 1'
#
loop_
_entity.id
_entity.type
_entity.pdbx_description
1 polymer ?
#
loop_
_entity_poly.entity_id
_entity_poly.type
_entity_poly.pdbx_seq_one_letter_code
_entity_poly.pdbx_strand_id
1 'polypeptide(L)'
;MTLQAPSPDGLWTPPAIIPPEADPHVLVLAARSPGNQIRGWSRKVFYEDVWRPAPTTPVLVTQPEALRRIFLDEAEDFPQGALFRRMFRPAWGQGVLTAEGAAWRWQRHASATAFRPATVSELTPLIVAATERAVTEWIAKSAKAPVDLEPAITRLTFDIIVDTMLSGGEYFDRDQMKARISAFFRDIGRIRLSYMFLPDAYHGHRPDAHSKLREPLLADIRRMVTARRSLPARGDLVDLLLAAKDPETGQTMDDALIADNIMGFILAGHETTSVGLTWASYVLAAHPTTAQRIREEVRAVVPQGPITADHAPQLVHTRQVVSEVLRLYPPGFLLTRVAAKTCELAGLKVRAGTRINIPVYALHRHRKRWRDPDAFDPSRFAPEAPPPDRYAYLPFGAGPRICMGAAFAMLESVVILATLARRADLTFAGRKPPEPVAVFALRPKGGMPMRVTVAPDPKSYAT
;
A
#
# COMPACT_ATOMS: atom_id res chain seq x y z
N MET A 1 21.05 -23.02 -6.67
CA MET A 1 20.42 -21.72 -6.80
C MET A 1 19.87 -21.65 -8.23
N THR A 2 18.64 -22.08 -8.45
CA THR A 2 17.98 -21.89 -9.74
C THR A 2 17.50 -20.44 -9.78
N LEU A 3 18.34 -19.56 -10.32
CA LEU A 3 17.89 -18.28 -10.83
C LEU A 3 16.76 -18.61 -11.82
N GLN A 4 15.59 -18.02 -11.64
CA GLN A 4 14.54 -18.08 -12.64
C GLN A 4 15.15 -17.65 -13.97
N ALA A 5 14.92 -18.44 -15.03
CA ALA A 5 15.42 -18.10 -16.35
C ALA A 5 14.98 -16.66 -16.71
N PRO A 6 15.86 -15.87 -17.36
CA PRO A 6 15.48 -14.55 -17.82
C PRO A 6 14.26 -14.65 -18.74
N SER A 7 13.48 -13.57 -18.84
CA SER A 7 12.40 -13.45 -19.83
C SER A 7 12.97 -13.60 -21.24
N PRO A 8 12.17 -13.90 -22.27
CA PRO A 8 12.62 -13.97 -23.66
C PRO A 8 13.44 -12.75 -24.11
N ASP A 9 13.18 -11.57 -23.55
CA ASP A 9 13.91 -10.34 -23.82
C ASP A 9 15.13 -10.12 -22.88
N GLY A 10 15.55 -11.13 -22.11
CA GLY A 10 16.69 -11.04 -21.19
C GLY A 10 16.41 -10.28 -19.88
N LEU A 11 15.18 -9.87 -19.63
CA LEU A 11 14.79 -9.14 -18.43
C LEU A 11 14.76 -10.06 -17.20
N TRP A 12 15.16 -9.54 -16.05
CA TRP A 12 15.10 -10.26 -14.78
C TRP A 12 13.64 -10.46 -14.33
N THR A 13 13.32 -11.71 -13.94
CA THR A 13 12.00 -12.08 -13.43
C THR A 13 12.06 -12.29 -11.92
N PRO A 14 11.47 -11.40 -11.12
CA PRO A 14 11.45 -11.52 -9.67
C PRO A 14 10.46 -12.58 -9.18
N PRO A 15 10.56 -13.01 -7.89
CA PRO A 15 9.66 -13.98 -7.29
C PRO A 15 8.19 -13.59 -7.43
N ALA A 16 7.33 -14.52 -7.82
CA ALA A 16 5.90 -14.30 -8.03
C ALA A 16 5.07 -15.44 -7.44
N ILE A 17 3.80 -15.17 -7.14
CA ILE A 17 2.80 -16.20 -6.83
C ILE A 17 2.13 -16.59 -8.13
N ILE A 18 2.31 -17.84 -8.56
CA ILE A 18 1.67 -18.38 -9.75
C ILE A 18 0.60 -19.38 -9.29
N PRO A 19 -0.71 -19.08 -9.53
CA PRO A 19 -1.77 -20.04 -9.29
C PRO A 19 -1.63 -21.27 -10.20
N PRO A 20 -2.24 -22.42 -9.86
CA PRO A 20 -2.19 -23.63 -10.67
C PRO A 20 -2.82 -23.42 -12.06
N GLU A 21 -2.37 -24.18 -13.06
CA GLU A 21 -2.89 -24.12 -14.44
C GLU A 21 -4.33 -24.61 -14.53
N ALA A 22 -4.62 -25.74 -13.91
CA ALA A 22 -5.96 -26.30 -13.88
C ALA A 22 -6.87 -25.50 -12.94
N ASP A 23 -8.12 -25.30 -13.33
CA ASP A 23 -9.15 -24.74 -12.46
C ASP A 23 -9.46 -25.75 -11.35
N PRO A 24 -9.00 -25.55 -10.13
CA PRO A 24 -9.33 -26.44 -9.05
C PRO A 24 -10.79 -26.25 -8.66
N HIS A 25 -11.42 -27.33 -8.18
CA HIS A 25 -12.76 -27.24 -7.59
C HIS A 25 -12.82 -26.15 -6.51
N VAL A 26 -13.98 -25.49 -6.35
CA VAL A 26 -14.18 -24.37 -5.40
C VAL A 26 -13.72 -24.69 -3.98
N LEU A 27 -13.93 -25.94 -3.51
CA LEU A 27 -13.46 -26.39 -2.19
C LEU A 27 -11.93 -26.40 -2.09
N VAL A 28 -11.23 -26.77 -3.17
CA VAL A 28 -9.76 -26.75 -3.22
C VAL A 28 -9.24 -25.30 -3.24
N LEU A 29 -9.93 -24.38 -3.95
CA LEU A 29 -9.63 -22.96 -3.91
C LEU A 29 -9.80 -22.41 -2.50
N ALA A 30 -10.90 -22.73 -1.83
CA ALA A 30 -11.15 -22.33 -0.45
C ALA A 30 -10.09 -22.88 0.52
N ALA A 31 -9.67 -24.12 0.36
CA ALA A 31 -8.64 -24.76 1.20
C ALA A 31 -7.24 -24.17 0.98
N ARG A 32 -6.94 -23.61 -0.19
CA ARG A 32 -5.66 -22.96 -0.52
C ARG A 32 -5.56 -21.50 -0.09
N SER A 33 -6.71 -20.86 0.17
CA SER A 33 -6.79 -19.43 0.53
C SER A 33 -6.26 -19.08 1.93
N PRO A 34 -6.34 -19.95 2.96
CA PRO A 34 -5.77 -19.63 4.26
C PRO A 34 -4.27 -19.37 4.16
N GLY A 35 -3.85 -18.16 4.58
CA GLY A 35 -2.45 -17.75 4.60
C GLY A 35 -1.88 -17.18 3.29
N ASN A 36 -2.58 -17.33 2.14
CA ASN A 36 -2.23 -16.62 0.90
C ASN A 36 -3.42 -16.61 -0.07
N GLN A 37 -4.16 -15.51 -0.13
CA GLN A 37 -5.39 -15.39 -0.93
C GLN A 37 -5.17 -15.59 -2.43
N ILE A 38 -4.02 -15.21 -2.98
CA ILE A 38 -3.73 -15.37 -4.41
C ILE A 38 -3.62 -16.84 -4.80
N ARG A 39 -3.16 -17.71 -3.89
CA ARG A 39 -3.13 -19.16 -4.13
C ARG A 39 -4.52 -19.78 -4.28
N GLY A 40 -5.55 -19.10 -3.79
CA GLY A 40 -6.95 -19.51 -3.97
C GLY A 40 -7.55 -19.08 -5.31
N TRP A 41 -6.82 -18.35 -6.16
CA TRP A 41 -7.30 -17.95 -7.47
C TRP A 41 -7.00 -19.03 -8.53
N SER A 42 -7.74 -18.99 -9.64
CA SER A 42 -7.37 -19.71 -10.86
C SER A 42 -6.36 -18.90 -11.66
N ARG A 43 -5.50 -19.59 -12.41
CA ARG A 43 -4.58 -18.95 -13.35
C ARG A 43 -5.31 -18.17 -14.45
N LYS A 44 -6.58 -18.51 -14.74
CA LYS A 44 -7.43 -17.80 -15.72
C LYS A 44 -7.54 -16.30 -15.46
N VAL A 45 -7.48 -15.82 -14.21
CA VAL A 45 -7.54 -14.38 -13.91
C VAL A 45 -6.40 -13.55 -14.51
N PHE A 46 -5.33 -14.21 -14.99
CA PHE A 46 -4.22 -13.55 -15.69
C PHE A 46 -4.41 -13.47 -17.21
N TYR A 47 -5.47 -14.09 -17.74
CA TYR A 47 -5.76 -14.21 -19.18
C TYR A 47 -7.16 -13.78 -19.56
N GLU A 48 -8.12 -13.89 -18.64
CA GLU A 48 -9.54 -13.64 -18.89
C GLU A 48 -9.96 -12.27 -18.35
N ASP A 49 -10.80 -11.58 -19.09
CA ASP A 49 -11.31 -10.26 -18.74
C ASP A 49 -12.32 -10.32 -17.57
N VAL A 50 -13.00 -11.45 -17.42
CA VAL A 50 -13.88 -11.77 -16.29
C VAL A 50 -13.79 -13.26 -16.01
N TRP A 51 -13.76 -13.62 -14.72
CA TRP A 51 -13.77 -15.03 -14.32
C TRP A 51 -14.62 -15.25 -13.08
N ARG A 52 -15.36 -16.34 -13.06
CA ARG A 52 -16.20 -16.76 -11.92
C ARG A 52 -16.16 -18.27 -11.77
N PRO A 53 -15.65 -18.81 -10.65
CA PRO A 53 -15.50 -20.26 -10.47
C PRO A 53 -16.83 -20.99 -10.28
N ALA A 54 -17.84 -20.33 -9.68
CA ALA A 54 -19.19 -20.87 -9.49
C ALA A 54 -20.22 -19.74 -9.29
N PRO A 55 -21.53 -20.00 -9.54
CA PRO A 55 -22.57 -18.97 -9.45
C PRO A 55 -22.67 -18.23 -8.12
N THR A 56 -22.25 -18.86 -7.02
CA THR A 56 -22.30 -18.31 -5.66
C THR A 56 -21.00 -17.63 -5.22
N THR A 57 -19.96 -17.66 -6.07
CA THR A 57 -18.66 -17.07 -5.75
C THR A 57 -18.56 -15.62 -6.24
N PRO A 58 -17.61 -14.84 -5.73
CA PRO A 58 -17.30 -13.51 -6.28
C PRO A 58 -16.95 -13.59 -7.76
N VAL A 59 -17.29 -12.54 -8.49
CA VAL A 59 -16.82 -12.32 -9.87
C VAL A 59 -15.48 -11.62 -9.80
N LEU A 60 -14.45 -12.14 -10.50
CA LEU A 60 -13.18 -11.47 -10.68
C LEU A 60 -13.18 -10.73 -12.02
N VAL A 61 -12.87 -9.44 -11.99
CA VAL A 61 -12.92 -8.56 -13.17
C VAL A 61 -11.55 -7.92 -13.38
N THR A 62 -11.04 -8.03 -14.62
CA THR A 62 -9.76 -7.48 -15.06
C THR A 62 -9.89 -6.64 -16.35
N GLN A 63 -11.07 -6.60 -16.99
CA GLN A 63 -11.30 -5.79 -18.18
C GLN A 63 -11.28 -4.29 -17.85
N PRO A 64 -10.43 -3.47 -18.49
CA PRO A 64 -10.31 -2.04 -18.20
C PRO A 64 -11.63 -1.27 -18.35
N GLU A 65 -12.43 -1.56 -19.39
CA GLU A 65 -13.71 -0.91 -19.63
C GLU A 65 -14.72 -1.19 -18.52
N ALA A 66 -14.78 -2.46 -18.05
CA ALA A 66 -15.63 -2.83 -16.92
C ALA A 66 -15.11 -2.19 -15.61
N LEU A 67 -13.79 -2.10 -15.43
CA LEU A 67 -13.19 -1.43 -14.28
C LEU A 67 -13.44 0.09 -14.29
N ARG A 68 -13.38 0.73 -15.44
CA ARG A 68 -13.77 2.15 -15.60
C ARG A 68 -15.22 2.36 -15.17
N ARG A 69 -16.13 1.51 -15.63
CA ARG A 69 -17.53 1.56 -15.27
C ARG A 69 -17.72 1.39 -13.75
N ILE A 70 -17.07 0.38 -13.15
CA ILE A 70 -17.15 0.08 -11.70
C ILE A 70 -16.60 1.23 -10.85
N PHE A 71 -15.50 1.85 -11.26
CA PHE A 71 -14.82 2.83 -10.44
C PHE A 71 -15.21 4.27 -10.71
N LEU A 72 -15.70 4.59 -11.91
CA LEU A 72 -15.96 5.95 -12.34
C LEU A 72 -17.40 6.16 -12.85
N ASP A 73 -17.76 5.52 -13.97
CA ASP A 73 -18.97 5.88 -14.71
C ASP A 73 -20.25 5.55 -13.91
N GLU A 74 -20.25 4.45 -13.15
CA GLU A 74 -21.37 3.97 -12.34
C GLU A 74 -20.91 3.66 -10.90
N ALA A 75 -19.98 4.43 -10.34
CA ALA A 75 -19.36 4.13 -9.04
C ALA A 75 -20.36 3.98 -7.89
N GLU A 76 -21.52 4.64 -7.95
CA GLU A 76 -22.59 4.54 -6.94
C GLU A 76 -23.31 3.19 -6.99
N ASP A 77 -23.36 2.53 -8.15
CA ASP A 77 -23.91 1.20 -8.32
C ASP A 77 -22.96 0.09 -7.81
N PHE A 78 -21.72 0.44 -7.46
CA PHE A 78 -20.69 -0.48 -7.02
C PHE A 78 -20.08 -0.07 -5.68
N PRO A 79 -20.86 -0.01 -4.58
CA PRO A 79 -20.34 0.33 -3.24
C PRO A 79 -19.35 -0.72 -2.72
N GLN A 80 -18.63 -0.37 -1.65
CA GLN A 80 -17.69 -1.31 -0.98
C GLN A 80 -18.40 -2.53 -0.36
N GLY A 81 -19.65 -2.39 0.03
CA GLY A 81 -20.49 -3.47 0.53
C GLY A 81 -20.34 -3.76 2.04
N ALA A 82 -21.31 -4.54 2.56
CA ALA A 82 -21.42 -4.83 3.99
C ALA A 82 -20.21 -5.61 4.52
N LEU A 83 -19.70 -6.60 3.76
CA LEU A 83 -18.55 -7.41 4.20
C LEU A 83 -17.29 -6.54 4.42
N PHE A 84 -17.03 -5.58 3.53
CA PHE A 84 -15.92 -4.64 3.72
C PHE A 84 -16.07 -3.87 5.04
N ARG A 85 -17.24 -3.32 5.32
CA ARG A 85 -17.52 -2.62 6.57
C ARG A 85 -17.38 -3.52 7.79
N ARG A 86 -17.90 -4.75 7.75
CA ARG A 86 -17.76 -5.71 8.86
C ARG A 86 -16.29 -6.02 9.18
N MET A 87 -15.47 -6.18 8.15
CA MET A 87 -14.05 -6.49 8.33
C MET A 87 -13.25 -5.30 8.85
N PHE A 88 -13.56 -4.11 8.36
CA PHE A 88 -12.70 -2.94 8.58
C PHE A 88 -13.23 -1.97 9.63
N ARG A 89 -14.54 -1.83 9.81
CA ARG A 89 -15.12 -0.90 10.79
C ARG A 89 -14.69 -1.15 12.24
N PRO A 90 -14.54 -2.39 12.72
CA PRO A 90 -13.97 -2.63 14.05
C PRO A 90 -12.56 -2.06 14.22
N ALA A 91 -11.82 -1.93 13.15
CA ALA A 91 -10.45 -1.42 13.11
C ALA A 91 -10.40 0.10 12.90
N TRP A 92 -11.08 0.59 11.87
CA TRP A 92 -11.02 1.97 11.39
C TRP A 92 -12.16 2.87 11.88
N GLY A 93 -13.08 2.33 12.68
CA GLY A 93 -14.22 3.11 13.19
C GLY A 93 -15.11 3.66 12.07
N GLN A 94 -15.53 4.92 12.22
CA GLN A 94 -16.38 5.65 11.28
C GLN A 94 -15.58 6.64 10.39
N GLY A 95 -14.24 6.55 10.39
CA GLY A 95 -13.38 7.39 9.58
C GLY A 95 -13.60 7.22 8.06
N VAL A 96 -12.99 8.08 7.28
CA VAL A 96 -13.15 8.19 5.81
C VAL A 96 -13.01 6.87 5.06
N LEU A 97 -12.25 5.91 5.58
CA LEU A 97 -12.03 4.62 4.94
C LEU A 97 -13.29 3.75 4.90
N THR A 98 -14.11 3.81 5.96
CA THR A 98 -15.32 2.99 6.16
C THR A 98 -16.62 3.78 6.05
N ALA A 99 -16.53 5.09 5.96
CA ALA A 99 -17.67 5.98 5.73
C ALA A 99 -18.26 5.81 4.33
N GLU A 100 -19.56 6.08 4.18
CA GLU A 100 -20.28 6.05 2.91
C GLU A 100 -21.16 7.30 2.73
N GLY A 101 -21.64 7.54 1.52
CA GLY A 101 -22.56 8.63 1.18
C GLY A 101 -22.01 10.01 1.54
N ALA A 102 -22.84 10.88 2.10
CA ALA A 102 -22.51 12.25 2.47
C ALA A 102 -21.39 12.31 3.51
N ALA A 103 -21.43 11.43 4.53
CA ALA A 103 -20.39 11.35 5.57
C ALA A 103 -19.00 11.06 4.98
N TRP A 104 -18.92 10.18 3.98
CA TRP A 104 -17.65 9.93 3.28
C TRP A 104 -17.21 11.14 2.46
N ARG A 105 -18.11 11.77 1.69
CA ARG A 105 -17.77 12.91 0.83
C ARG A 105 -17.19 14.06 1.66
N TRP A 106 -17.85 14.39 2.77
CA TRP A 106 -17.39 15.42 3.67
C TRP A 106 -16.02 15.12 4.29
N GLN A 107 -15.84 13.93 4.90
CA GLN A 107 -14.58 13.56 5.53
C GLN A 107 -13.42 13.53 4.50
N ARG A 108 -13.70 13.05 3.30
CA ARG A 108 -12.72 13.06 2.21
C ARG A 108 -12.33 14.48 1.81
N HIS A 109 -13.32 15.37 1.66
CA HIS A 109 -13.06 16.78 1.32
C HIS A 109 -12.22 17.46 2.40
N ALA A 110 -12.57 17.29 3.65
CA ALA A 110 -11.86 17.83 4.80
C ALA A 110 -10.37 17.42 4.84
N SER A 111 -10.10 16.15 4.53
CA SER A 111 -8.74 15.62 4.61
C SER A 111 -7.92 15.87 3.33
N ALA A 112 -8.55 16.12 2.17
CA ALA A 112 -7.89 16.13 0.87
C ALA A 112 -6.77 17.17 0.75
N THR A 113 -6.90 18.31 1.46
CA THR A 113 -5.91 19.41 1.41
C THR A 113 -4.56 18.99 1.93
N ALA A 114 -4.51 18.14 2.98
CA ALA A 114 -3.25 17.62 3.53
C ALA A 114 -2.45 16.77 2.52
N PHE A 115 -3.13 16.20 1.52
CA PHE A 115 -2.53 15.29 0.54
C PHE A 115 -2.34 15.91 -0.84
N ARG A 116 -2.49 17.25 -0.98
CA ARG A 116 -2.19 17.95 -2.23
C ARG A 116 -0.69 17.83 -2.55
N PRO A 117 -0.30 17.66 -3.83
CA PRO A 117 1.11 17.54 -4.20
C PRO A 117 2.00 18.66 -3.66
N ALA A 118 1.55 19.92 -3.68
CA ALA A 118 2.28 21.06 -3.14
C ALA A 118 2.54 20.92 -1.63
N THR A 119 1.49 20.61 -0.83
CA THR A 119 1.63 20.40 0.62
C THR A 119 2.55 19.22 0.92
N VAL A 120 2.39 18.13 0.16
CA VAL A 120 3.19 16.91 0.33
C VAL A 120 4.67 17.16 0.00
N SER A 121 5.00 17.96 -1.02
CA SER A 121 6.39 18.25 -1.40
C SER A 121 7.19 18.95 -0.31
N GLU A 122 6.54 19.77 0.52
CA GLU A 122 7.15 20.47 1.66
C GLU A 122 7.63 19.51 2.76
N LEU A 123 7.13 18.28 2.77
CA LEU A 123 7.50 17.24 3.74
C LEU A 123 8.82 16.54 3.39
N THR A 124 9.39 16.78 2.20
CA THR A 124 10.63 16.13 1.73
C THR A 124 11.78 16.19 2.74
N PRO A 125 12.10 17.32 3.40
CA PRO A 125 13.21 17.37 4.34
C PRO A 125 13.03 16.43 5.54
N LEU A 126 11.80 16.28 6.04
CA LEU A 126 11.49 15.38 7.15
C LEU A 126 11.67 13.90 6.74
N ILE A 127 11.22 13.54 5.55
CA ILE A 127 11.38 12.20 4.98
C ILE A 127 12.85 11.85 4.81
N VAL A 128 13.66 12.79 4.25
CA VAL A 128 15.10 12.60 4.06
C VAL A 128 15.79 12.40 5.39
N ALA A 129 15.57 13.29 6.36
CA ALA A 129 16.23 13.24 7.66
C ALA A 129 15.90 11.94 8.41
N ALA A 130 14.64 11.49 8.38
CA ALA A 130 14.23 10.22 8.97
C ALA A 130 14.93 9.04 8.28
N THR A 131 14.99 9.05 6.94
CA THR A 131 15.63 7.99 6.15
C THR A 131 17.13 7.92 6.40
N GLU A 132 17.82 9.05 6.45
CA GLU A 132 19.26 9.07 6.72
C GLU A 132 19.61 8.52 8.09
N ARG A 133 18.83 8.86 9.12
CA ARG A 133 18.98 8.29 10.46
C ARG A 133 18.78 6.76 10.43
N ALA A 134 17.72 6.30 9.78
CA ALA A 134 17.40 4.88 9.68
C ALA A 134 18.50 4.10 8.95
N VAL A 135 18.98 4.59 7.79
CA VAL A 135 20.04 3.95 7.01
C VAL A 135 21.34 3.87 7.80
N THR A 136 21.70 4.94 8.52
CA THR A 136 22.89 4.94 9.40
C THR A 136 22.79 3.86 10.48
N GLU A 137 21.61 3.72 11.10
CA GLU A 137 21.34 2.67 12.10
C GLU A 137 21.43 1.27 11.47
N TRP A 138 20.88 1.07 10.27
CA TRP A 138 20.89 -0.23 9.59
C TRP A 138 22.30 -0.64 9.18
N ILE A 139 23.15 0.27 8.71
CA ILE A 139 24.56 0.02 8.41
C ILE A 139 25.29 -0.43 9.70
N ALA A 140 25.11 0.30 10.79
CA ALA A 140 25.75 -0.03 12.07
C ALA A 140 25.31 -1.39 12.62
N LYS A 141 24.02 -1.72 12.54
CA LYS A 141 23.48 -3.03 12.94
C LYS A 141 23.98 -4.15 12.04
N SER A 142 24.04 -3.89 10.74
CA SER A 142 24.44 -4.87 9.73
C SER A 142 25.91 -5.31 9.86
N ALA A 143 26.75 -4.52 10.49
CA ALA A 143 28.14 -4.90 10.82
C ALA A 143 28.20 -6.15 11.70
N LYS A 144 27.18 -6.41 12.53
CA LYS A 144 27.10 -7.58 13.42
C LYS A 144 26.31 -8.73 12.85
N ALA A 145 25.15 -8.46 12.24
CA ALA A 145 24.24 -9.46 11.65
C ALA A 145 23.35 -8.81 10.60
N PRO A 146 22.81 -9.59 9.62
CA PRO A 146 21.80 -9.07 8.68
C PRO A 146 20.64 -8.42 9.40
N VAL A 147 20.16 -7.31 8.87
CA VAL A 147 18.99 -6.57 9.36
C VAL A 147 17.75 -7.05 8.62
N ASP A 148 16.68 -7.37 9.34
CA ASP A 148 15.38 -7.59 8.71
C ASP A 148 14.78 -6.22 8.32
N LEU A 149 14.79 -5.91 7.02
CA LEU A 149 14.31 -4.62 6.52
C LEU A 149 12.77 -4.51 6.53
N GLU A 150 12.00 -5.58 6.63
CA GLU A 150 10.54 -5.48 6.72
C GLU A 150 10.10 -4.70 7.98
N PRO A 151 10.42 -5.11 9.20
CA PRO A 151 10.08 -4.34 10.40
C PRO A 151 10.86 -3.00 10.49
N ALA A 152 12.08 -2.94 9.93
CA ALA A 152 12.88 -1.72 9.96
C ALA A 152 12.28 -0.60 9.09
N ILE A 153 11.81 -0.92 7.88
CA ILE A 153 11.13 0.01 6.99
C ILE A 153 9.73 0.35 7.56
N THR A 154 9.02 -0.61 8.14
CA THR A 154 7.73 -0.34 8.82
C THR A 154 7.91 0.69 9.94
N ARG A 155 9.01 0.62 10.69
CA ARG A 155 9.36 1.64 11.69
C ARG A 155 9.61 3.00 11.06
N LEU A 156 10.40 3.05 9.99
CA LEU A 156 10.72 4.29 9.27
C LEU A 156 9.45 4.98 8.76
N THR A 157 8.58 4.26 8.06
CA THR A 157 7.34 4.84 7.49
C THR A 157 6.35 5.28 8.58
N PHE A 158 6.31 4.58 9.72
CA PHE A 158 5.53 5.03 10.87
C PHE A 158 6.09 6.35 11.45
N ASP A 159 7.40 6.43 11.66
CA ASP A 159 8.04 7.63 12.20
C ASP A 159 7.83 8.83 11.25
N ILE A 160 7.92 8.61 9.93
CA ILE A 160 7.63 9.64 8.91
C ILE A 160 6.19 10.13 9.02
N ILE A 161 5.19 9.24 9.10
CA ILE A 161 3.78 9.65 9.23
C ILE A 161 3.55 10.47 10.50
N VAL A 162 4.12 10.05 11.62
CA VAL A 162 3.99 10.80 12.89
C VAL A 162 4.63 12.19 12.76
N ASP A 163 5.81 12.28 12.18
CA ASP A 163 6.52 13.55 12.04
C ASP A 163 5.86 14.50 11.02
N THR A 164 5.30 13.96 9.94
CA THR A 164 4.76 14.77 8.84
C THR A 164 3.27 15.10 9.00
N MET A 165 2.46 14.18 9.49
CA MET A 165 1.00 14.33 9.53
C MET A 165 0.48 14.74 10.91
N LEU A 166 1.25 14.48 11.98
CA LEU A 166 0.83 14.73 13.36
C LEU A 166 1.74 15.73 14.08
N SER A 167 2.68 16.38 13.35
CA SER A 167 3.68 17.32 13.89
C SER A 167 4.49 16.75 15.07
N GLY A 168 4.85 15.47 14.98
CA GLY A 168 5.62 14.76 15.99
C GLY A 168 4.76 13.99 16.99
N GLY A 169 5.39 13.05 17.68
CA GLY A 169 4.73 12.11 18.58
C GLY A 169 4.83 12.49 20.07
N GLU A 170 4.82 13.78 20.42
CA GLU A 170 4.97 14.24 21.80
C GLU A 170 3.85 13.80 22.75
N TYR A 171 2.68 13.42 22.22
CA TYR A 171 1.50 13.04 22.98
C TYR A 171 1.40 11.56 23.31
N PHE A 172 2.32 10.73 22.77
CA PHE A 172 2.33 9.28 23.00
C PHE A 172 3.74 8.68 22.87
N ASP A 173 3.94 7.53 23.50
CA ASP A 173 5.13 6.72 23.34
C ASP A 173 5.11 6.03 21.96
N ARG A 174 6.03 6.44 21.08
CA ARG A 174 6.13 5.93 19.70
C ARG A 174 6.39 4.42 19.63
N ASP A 175 7.23 3.89 20.52
CA ASP A 175 7.56 2.46 20.51
C ASP A 175 6.38 1.63 21.01
N GLN A 176 5.66 2.12 22.02
CA GLN A 176 4.44 1.49 22.52
C GLN A 176 3.33 1.56 21.46
N MET A 177 3.13 2.70 20.80
CA MET A 177 2.16 2.85 19.72
C MET A 177 2.44 1.86 18.58
N LYS A 178 3.69 1.74 18.12
CA LYS A 178 4.10 0.77 17.09
C LYS A 178 3.87 -0.67 17.53
N ALA A 179 4.22 -1.02 18.76
CA ALA A 179 3.99 -2.37 19.27
C ALA A 179 2.50 -2.73 19.26
N ARG A 180 1.63 -1.80 19.69
CA ARG A 180 0.17 -1.94 19.66
C ARG A 180 -0.37 -2.08 18.24
N ILE A 181 0.09 -1.22 17.29
CA ILE A 181 -0.30 -1.28 15.89
C ILE A 181 0.13 -2.62 15.26
N SER A 182 1.34 -3.08 15.52
CA SER A 182 1.84 -4.36 15.01
C SER A 182 1.02 -5.54 15.56
N ALA A 183 0.63 -5.51 16.83
CA ALA A 183 -0.25 -6.51 17.43
C ALA A 183 -1.64 -6.49 16.78
N PHE A 184 -2.16 -5.30 16.54
CA PHE A 184 -3.44 -5.07 15.89
C PHE A 184 -3.48 -5.63 14.45
N PHE A 185 -2.46 -5.38 13.61
CA PHE A 185 -2.39 -5.95 12.26
C PHE A 185 -2.25 -7.47 12.25
N ARG A 186 -1.52 -8.06 13.19
CA ARG A 186 -1.46 -9.53 13.33
C ARG A 186 -2.82 -10.15 13.64
N ASP A 187 -3.67 -9.44 14.39
CA ASP A 187 -5.01 -9.93 14.73
C ASP A 187 -6.01 -9.73 13.59
N ILE A 188 -6.00 -8.56 12.92
CA ILE A 188 -6.86 -8.29 11.73
C ILE A 188 -6.55 -9.26 10.58
N GLY A 189 -5.29 -9.60 10.36
CA GLY A 189 -4.90 -10.54 9.32
C GLY A 189 -5.49 -11.95 9.51
N ARG A 190 -6.03 -12.25 10.69
CA ARG A 190 -6.77 -13.50 10.96
C ARG A 190 -8.24 -13.34 10.55
N ILE A 191 -8.52 -13.52 9.26
CA ILE A 191 -9.91 -13.49 8.75
C ILE A 191 -10.73 -14.54 9.50
N ARG A 192 -11.68 -14.07 10.30
CA ARG A 192 -12.61 -14.98 11.00
C ARG A 192 -13.67 -15.45 10.02
N LEU A 193 -13.80 -16.75 9.84
CA LEU A 193 -14.84 -17.36 9.00
C LEU A 193 -16.26 -16.87 9.41
N SER A 194 -16.46 -16.53 10.69
CA SER A 194 -17.72 -15.96 11.16
C SER A 194 -18.15 -14.69 10.42
N TYR A 195 -17.19 -13.79 10.03
CA TYR A 195 -17.52 -12.59 9.26
C TYR A 195 -18.04 -12.88 7.85
N MET A 196 -17.72 -14.06 7.32
CA MET A 196 -18.15 -14.46 5.98
C MET A 196 -19.56 -15.09 5.96
N PHE A 197 -19.98 -15.72 7.05
CA PHE A 197 -21.16 -16.58 7.07
C PHE A 197 -22.27 -16.14 8.03
N LEU A 198 -21.98 -15.34 9.06
CA LEU A 198 -22.99 -14.91 10.01
C LEU A 198 -23.59 -13.54 9.65
N PRO A 199 -24.91 -13.32 9.87
CA PRO A 199 -25.57 -12.02 9.68
C PRO A 199 -25.01 -10.92 10.57
N ASP A 200 -25.20 -9.65 10.19
CA ASP A 200 -24.72 -8.46 10.93
C ASP A 200 -25.13 -8.42 12.40
N ALA A 201 -26.33 -8.92 12.72
CA ALA A 201 -26.86 -8.97 14.08
C ALA A 201 -25.97 -9.78 15.06
N TYR A 202 -25.20 -10.76 14.56
CA TYR A 202 -24.29 -11.57 15.37
C TYR A 202 -22.94 -10.88 15.63
N HIS A 203 -22.61 -9.82 14.89
CA HIS A 203 -21.32 -9.10 14.98
C HIS A 203 -21.39 -7.82 15.81
N GLY A 204 -22.62 -7.28 16.06
CA GLY A 204 -22.82 -5.97 16.67
C GLY A 204 -22.74 -5.90 18.20
N HIS A 205 -22.69 -7.01 18.92
CA HIS A 205 -22.86 -7.04 20.39
C HIS A 205 -21.71 -7.70 21.15
N ARG A 206 -20.66 -8.17 20.49
CA ARG A 206 -19.46 -8.67 21.20
C ARG A 206 -18.36 -7.65 21.07
N PRO A 207 -17.74 -7.19 22.19
CA PRO A 207 -16.48 -6.46 22.12
C PRO A 207 -15.48 -7.42 21.48
N ASP A 208 -15.21 -7.20 20.20
CA ASP A 208 -14.22 -7.96 19.46
C ASP A 208 -12.86 -7.78 20.13
N ALA A 209 -12.00 -8.81 20.02
CA ALA A 209 -10.58 -8.69 20.39
C ALA A 209 -9.95 -7.46 19.74
N HIS A 210 -10.41 -7.07 18.54
CA HIS A 210 -10.04 -5.83 17.85
C HIS A 210 -10.37 -4.57 18.66
N SER A 211 -11.51 -4.49 19.36
CA SER A 211 -11.85 -3.34 20.18
C SER A 211 -10.91 -3.17 21.37
N LYS A 212 -10.45 -4.28 21.96
CA LYS A 212 -9.49 -4.25 23.08
C LYS A 212 -8.11 -3.76 22.66
N LEU A 213 -7.67 -4.08 21.43
CA LEU A 213 -6.40 -3.59 20.89
C LEU A 213 -6.50 -2.16 20.37
N ARG A 214 -7.69 -1.76 19.87
CA ARG A 214 -7.96 -0.46 19.30
C ARG A 214 -8.09 0.63 20.37
N GLU A 215 -8.76 0.37 21.48
CA GLU A 215 -9.08 1.39 22.49
C GLU A 215 -7.84 2.07 23.09
N PRO A 216 -6.75 1.37 23.45
CA PRO A 216 -5.53 2.04 23.90
C PRO A 216 -4.88 2.95 22.85
N LEU A 217 -4.98 2.59 21.56
CA LEU A 217 -4.49 3.43 20.45
C LEU A 217 -5.33 4.71 20.31
N LEU A 218 -6.65 4.56 20.36
CA LEU A 218 -7.56 5.71 20.30
C LEU A 218 -7.45 6.64 21.49
N ALA A 219 -7.20 6.11 22.71
CA ALA A 219 -7.00 6.91 23.90
C ALA A 219 -5.80 7.86 23.75
N ASP A 220 -4.69 7.37 23.19
CA ASP A 220 -3.52 8.19 22.91
C ASP A 220 -3.82 9.28 21.87
N ILE A 221 -4.51 8.91 20.77
CA ILE A 221 -4.90 9.86 19.71
C ILE A 221 -5.91 10.91 20.25
N ARG A 222 -6.91 10.50 21.04
CA ARG A 222 -7.88 11.43 21.62
C ARG A 222 -7.21 12.44 22.56
N ARG A 223 -6.25 12.00 23.40
CA ARG A 223 -5.47 12.94 24.23
C ARG A 223 -4.75 13.98 23.38
N MET A 224 -4.16 13.57 22.27
CA MET A 224 -3.52 14.47 21.31
C MET A 224 -4.54 15.46 20.73
N VAL A 225 -5.68 15.00 20.23
CA VAL A 225 -6.73 15.82 19.63
C VAL A 225 -7.23 16.85 20.62
N THR A 226 -7.54 16.44 21.84
CA THR A 226 -8.00 17.34 22.92
C THR A 226 -6.96 18.40 23.26
N ALA A 227 -5.69 18.03 23.42
CA ALA A 227 -4.59 18.96 23.67
C ALA A 227 -4.43 19.97 22.52
N ARG A 228 -4.52 19.52 21.25
CA ARG A 228 -4.33 20.37 20.07
C ARG A 228 -5.42 21.43 19.88
N ARG A 229 -6.64 21.23 20.42
CA ARG A 229 -7.73 22.23 20.37
C ARG A 229 -7.39 23.55 21.09
N SER A 230 -6.55 23.49 22.12
CA SER A 230 -6.14 24.63 22.92
C SER A 230 -4.78 25.22 22.57
N LEU A 231 -4.10 24.66 21.58
CA LEU A 231 -2.76 25.09 21.14
C LEU A 231 -2.83 25.85 19.80
N PRO A 232 -1.82 26.68 19.48
CA PRO A 232 -1.70 27.28 18.16
C PRO A 232 -1.66 26.22 17.05
N ALA A 233 -2.30 26.52 15.93
CA ALA A 233 -2.27 25.66 14.74
C ALA A 233 -0.84 25.45 14.25
N ARG A 234 -0.52 24.23 13.82
CA ARG A 234 0.78 23.85 13.27
C ARG A 234 0.72 23.62 11.75
N GLY A 235 -0.48 23.70 11.17
CA GLY A 235 -0.72 23.50 9.74
C GLY A 235 -0.70 22.03 9.29
N ASP A 236 -0.79 21.08 10.21
CA ASP A 236 -0.78 19.65 9.92
C ASP A 236 -2.19 19.07 9.68
N LEU A 237 -2.25 17.75 9.46
CA LEU A 237 -3.51 17.04 9.25
C LEU A 237 -4.48 17.17 10.44
N VAL A 238 -3.96 17.21 11.67
CA VAL A 238 -4.80 17.34 12.86
C VAL A 238 -5.56 18.66 12.85
N ASP A 239 -4.89 19.76 12.52
CA ASP A 239 -5.50 21.09 12.43
C ASP A 239 -6.55 21.17 11.32
N LEU A 240 -6.29 20.54 10.17
CA LEU A 240 -7.26 20.48 9.08
C LEU A 240 -8.53 19.74 9.48
N LEU A 241 -8.40 18.63 10.22
CA LEU A 241 -9.56 17.90 10.74
C LEU A 241 -10.32 18.67 11.83
N LEU A 242 -9.59 19.38 12.71
CA LEU A 242 -10.17 20.22 13.76
C LEU A 242 -10.96 21.41 13.18
N ALA A 243 -10.48 21.99 12.07
CA ALA A 243 -11.11 23.12 11.40
C ALA A 243 -12.23 22.72 10.42
N ALA A 244 -12.33 21.42 10.09
CA ALA A 244 -13.25 20.94 9.07
C ALA A 244 -14.72 21.13 9.50
N LYS A 245 -15.53 21.70 8.56
CA LYS A 245 -16.98 21.83 8.69
C LYS A 245 -17.67 21.09 7.56
N ASP A 246 -18.73 20.40 7.90
CA ASP A 246 -19.63 19.79 6.91
C ASP A 246 -20.27 20.91 6.08
N PRO A 247 -20.15 20.90 4.75
CA PRO A 247 -20.69 21.97 3.90
C PRO A 247 -22.23 22.00 3.86
N GLU A 248 -22.91 20.88 4.19
CA GLU A 248 -24.36 20.78 4.17
C GLU A 248 -24.97 21.17 5.54
N THR A 249 -24.35 20.79 6.65
CA THR A 249 -24.89 20.96 8.00
C THR A 249 -24.16 22.01 8.85
N GLY A 250 -22.95 22.42 8.43
CA GLY A 250 -22.06 23.29 9.20
C GLY A 250 -21.45 22.66 10.45
N GLN A 251 -21.72 21.37 10.70
CA GLN A 251 -21.17 20.63 11.84
C GLN A 251 -19.69 20.40 11.73
N THR A 252 -18.98 20.45 12.86
CA THR A 252 -17.56 20.05 12.97
C THR A 252 -17.43 18.59 13.32
N MET A 253 -16.26 18.00 13.04
CA MET A 253 -15.96 16.66 13.54
C MET A 253 -15.80 16.66 15.05
N ASP A 254 -16.42 15.71 15.73
CA ASP A 254 -16.13 15.44 17.14
C ASP A 254 -14.76 14.74 17.30
N ASP A 255 -14.25 14.70 18.53
CA ASP A 255 -12.94 14.12 18.84
C ASP A 255 -12.88 12.62 18.51
N ALA A 256 -14.00 11.90 18.57
CA ALA A 256 -14.07 10.50 18.26
C ALA A 256 -13.89 10.27 16.75
N LEU A 257 -14.57 11.05 15.91
CA LEU A 257 -14.47 10.96 14.46
C LEU A 257 -13.08 11.41 13.96
N ILE A 258 -12.52 12.47 14.57
CA ILE A 258 -11.14 12.91 14.27
C ILE A 258 -10.17 11.80 14.62
N ALA A 259 -10.29 11.17 15.79
CA ALA A 259 -9.43 10.07 16.21
C ALA A 259 -9.56 8.85 15.29
N ASP A 260 -10.77 8.51 14.82
CA ASP A 260 -10.99 7.45 13.85
C ASP A 260 -10.30 7.74 12.51
N ASN A 261 -10.34 8.98 12.03
CA ASN A 261 -9.66 9.39 10.81
C ASN A 261 -8.14 9.33 10.97
N ILE A 262 -7.59 9.88 12.05
CA ILE A 262 -6.14 9.85 12.33
C ILE A 262 -5.64 8.40 12.43
N MET A 263 -6.35 7.55 13.18
CA MET A 263 -6.04 6.13 13.26
C MET A 263 -6.04 5.48 11.87
N GLY A 264 -7.04 5.81 11.05
CA GLY A 264 -7.16 5.36 9.66
C GLY A 264 -5.94 5.76 8.82
N PHE A 265 -5.49 7.00 8.91
CA PHE A 265 -4.33 7.49 8.16
C PHE A 265 -3.02 6.86 8.63
N ILE A 266 -2.82 6.70 9.95
CA ILE A 266 -1.66 5.99 10.48
C ILE A 266 -1.63 4.55 9.96
N LEU A 267 -2.72 3.80 10.10
CA LEU A 267 -2.78 2.40 9.71
C LEU A 267 -2.61 2.19 8.20
N ALA A 268 -3.28 3.03 7.39
CA ALA A 268 -3.23 2.90 5.94
C ALA A 268 -1.89 3.35 5.34
N GLY A 269 -1.28 4.39 5.88
CA GLY A 269 -0.11 5.03 5.29
C GLY A 269 1.19 4.28 5.55
N HIS A 270 1.51 3.94 6.80
CA HIS A 270 2.81 3.33 7.09
C HIS A 270 2.92 1.89 6.57
N GLU A 271 1.86 1.11 6.71
CA GLU A 271 1.85 -0.31 6.38
C GLU A 271 2.01 -0.56 4.88
N THR A 272 1.23 0.13 4.05
CA THR A 272 1.23 -0.09 2.60
C THR A 272 2.52 0.41 1.95
N THR A 273 3.02 1.58 2.36
CA THR A 273 4.29 2.12 1.87
C THR A 273 5.46 1.23 2.28
N SER A 274 5.46 0.74 3.54
CA SER A 274 6.53 -0.14 4.02
C SER A 274 6.62 -1.43 3.22
N VAL A 275 5.50 -2.03 2.85
CA VAL A 275 5.46 -3.24 2.02
C VAL A 275 6.06 -2.98 0.63
N GLY A 276 5.66 -1.89 -0.04
CA GLY A 276 6.22 -1.49 -1.32
C GLY A 276 7.74 -1.28 -1.26
N LEU A 277 8.22 -0.54 -0.24
CA LEU A 277 9.64 -0.28 -0.02
C LEU A 277 10.44 -1.53 0.36
N THR A 278 9.83 -2.46 1.09
CA THR A 278 10.45 -3.75 1.40
C THR A 278 10.74 -4.54 0.12
N TRP A 279 9.79 -4.59 -0.81
CA TRP A 279 10.01 -5.19 -2.12
C TRP A 279 10.99 -4.39 -2.98
N ALA A 280 10.96 -3.05 -2.93
CA ALA A 280 11.94 -2.21 -3.60
C ALA A 280 13.37 -2.50 -3.09
N SER A 281 13.56 -2.68 -1.79
CA SER A 281 14.87 -3.05 -1.24
C SER A 281 15.37 -4.40 -1.74
N TYR A 282 14.47 -5.39 -1.92
CA TYR A 282 14.81 -6.65 -2.56
C TYR A 282 15.23 -6.47 -4.02
N VAL A 283 14.52 -5.63 -4.78
CA VAL A 283 14.88 -5.32 -6.17
C VAL A 283 16.27 -4.71 -6.24
N LEU A 284 16.62 -3.75 -5.36
CA LEU A 284 17.96 -3.16 -5.33
C LEU A 284 19.05 -4.21 -5.05
N ALA A 285 18.78 -5.16 -4.15
CA ALA A 285 19.73 -6.22 -3.80
C ALA A 285 19.85 -7.29 -4.90
N ALA A 286 18.76 -7.65 -5.57
CA ALA A 286 18.71 -8.71 -6.56
C ALA A 286 19.03 -8.23 -7.98
N HIS A 287 18.96 -6.92 -8.23
CA HIS A 287 19.23 -6.29 -9.52
C HIS A 287 20.15 -5.08 -9.35
N PRO A 288 21.48 -5.30 -9.15
CA PRO A 288 22.43 -4.25 -8.79
C PRO A 288 22.51 -3.09 -9.79
N THR A 289 22.27 -3.35 -11.08
CA THR A 289 22.23 -2.32 -12.12
C THR A 289 21.14 -1.27 -11.86
N THR A 290 20.00 -1.65 -11.29
CA THR A 290 18.95 -0.69 -10.87
C THR A 290 19.47 0.20 -9.75
N ALA A 291 20.10 -0.37 -8.73
CA ALA A 291 20.68 0.42 -7.63
C ALA A 291 21.75 1.39 -8.14
N GLN A 292 22.60 0.94 -9.06
CA GLN A 292 23.61 1.80 -9.68
C GLN A 292 22.99 2.95 -10.46
N ARG A 293 22.01 2.69 -11.32
CA ARG A 293 21.32 3.76 -12.10
C ARG A 293 20.62 4.78 -11.21
N ILE A 294 19.99 4.35 -10.11
CA ILE A 294 19.42 5.28 -9.12
C ILE A 294 20.54 6.14 -8.49
N ARG A 295 21.69 5.56 -8.13
CA ARG A 295 22.83 6.33 -7.60
C ARG A 295 23.35 7.37 -8.58
N GLU A 296 23.46 7.00 -9.86
CA GLU A 296 23.88 7.89 -10.94
C GLU A 296 22.89 9.03 -11.11
N GLU A 297 21.58 8.74 -11.15
CA GLU A 297 20.52 9.76 -11.20
C GLU A 297 20.60 10.72 -10.00
N VAL A 298 20.67 10.16 -8.77
CA VAL A 298 20.74 10.99 -7.56
C VAL A 298 21.98 11.89 -7.56
N ARG A 299 23.13 11.42 -8.04
CA ARG A 299 24.33 12.24 -8.14
C ARG A 299 24.20 13.37 -9.16
N ALA A 300 23.54 13.09 -10.29
CA ALA A 300 23.31 14.10 -11.33
C ALA A 300 22.31 15.18 -10.87
N VAL A 301 21.23 14.79 -10.20
CA VAL A 301 20.17 15.69 -9.73
C VAL A 301 20.55 16.41 -8.45
N VAL A 302 21.27 15.73 -7.54
CA VAL A 302 21.64 16.24 -6.21
C VAL A 302 23.16 16.11 -6.01
N PRO A 303 23.96 16.93 -6.67
CA PRO A 303 25.42 16.84 -6.60
C PRO A 303 25.98 17.10 -5.20
N GLN A 304 25.28 17.91 -4.39
CA GLN A 304 25.67 18.24 -3.03
C GLN A 304 24.45 18.36 -2.11
N GLY A 305 24.63 18.07 -0.83
CA GLY A 305 23.60 18.22 0.19
C GLY A 305 22.50 17.14 0.16
N PRO A 306 21.41 17.33 0.91
CA PRO A 306 20.27 16.42 0.97
C PRO A 306 19.33 16.60 -0.26
N ILE A 307 18.48 15.60 -0.50
CA ILE A 307 17.39 15.72 -1.47
C ILE A 307 16.39 16.76 -0.96
N THR A 308 15.96 17.67 -1.83
CA THR A 308 14.96 18.71 -1.53
C THR A 308 13.66 18.46 -2.27
N ALA A 309 12.63 19.27 -1.98
CA ALA A 309 11.36 19.26 -2.69
C ALA A 309 11.51 19.43 -4.21
N ASP A 310 12.44 20.31 -4.64
CA ASP A 310 12.70 20.61 -6.07
C ASP A 310 13.45 19.46 -6.77
N HIS A 311 14.21 18.66 -6.03
CA HIS A 311 14.92 17.51 -6.57
C HIS A 311 14.00 16.32 -6.79
N ALA A 312 13.01 16.09 -5.92
CA ALA A 312 12.17 14.90 -5.95
C ALA A 312 11.44 14.67 -7.29
N PRO A 313 10.89 15.68 -7.98
CA PRO A 313 10.28 15.49 -9.31
C PRO A 313 11.30 15.09 -10.40
N GLN A 314 12.58 15.41 -10.24
CA GLN A 314 13.65 15.14 -11.18
C GLN A 314 14.21 13.71 -11.07
N LEU A 315 13.87 12.97 -10.01
CA LEU A 315 14.25 11.58 -9.80
C LEU A 315 13.36 10.64 -10.64
N VAL A 316 13.45 10.78 -11.95
CA VAL A 316 12.55 10.14 -12.93
C VAL A 316 12.74 8.62 -12.93
N HIS A 317 14.00 8.13 -13.01
CA HIS A 317 14.28 6.71 -13.01
C HIS A 317 13.89 6.05 -11.68
N THR A 318 14.18 6.69 -10.56
CA THR A 318 13.76 6.21 -9.25
C THR A 318 12.23 6.07 -9.18
N ARG A 319 11.48 7.02 -9.72
CA ARG A 319 10.01 6.95 -9.83
C ARG A 319 9.55 5.78 -10.70
N GLN A 320 10.22 5.52 -11.83
CA GLN A 320 9.94 4.36 -12.69
C GLN A 320 10.13 3.05 -11.92
N VAL A 321 11.23 2.93 -11.18
CA VAL A 321 11.50 1.76 -10.32
C VAL A 321 10.41 1.56 -9.28
N VAL A 322 10.00 2.61 -8.57
CA VAL A 322 8.90 2.55 -7.59
C VAL A 322 7.60 2.10 -8.27
N SER A 323 7.27 2.67 -9.44
CA SER A 323 6.05 2.31 -10.18
C SER A 323 6.05 0.85 -10.62
N GLU A 324 7.20 0.34 -11.09
CA GLU A 324 7.32 -1.06 -11.49
C GLU A 324 7.28 -2.03 -10.30
N VAL A 325 7.85 -1.64 -9.16
CA VAL A 325 7.70 -2.39 -7.91
C VAL A 325 6.24 -2.46 -7.50
N LEU A 326 5.50 -1.35 -7.54
CA LEU A 326 4.07 -1.32 -7.23
C LEU A 326 3.23 -2.12 -8.25
N ARG A 327 3.67 -2.24 -9.49
CA ARG A 327 3.05 -3.14 -10.47
C ARG A 327 3.25 -4.61 -10.08
N LEU A 328 4.46 -5.00 -9.80
CA LEU A 328 4.81 -6.38 -9.46
C LEU A 328 4.38 -6.79 -8.06
N TYR A 329 4.45 -5.88 -7.11
CA TYR A 329 4.16 -6.13 -5.70
C TYR A 329 3.19 -5.09 -5.13
N PRO A 330 1.96 -4.98 -5.68
CA PRO A 330 0.97 -4.03 -5.17
C PRO A 330 0.61 -4.39 -3.71
N PRO A 331 0.84 -3.50 -2.74
CA PRO A 331 0.43 -3.74 -1.35
C PRO A 331 -1.06 -4.06 -1.25
N GLY A 332 -1.90 -3.29 -1.95
CA GLY A 332 -3.33 -3.54 -2.12
C GLY A 332 -3.58 -4.49 -3.28
N PHE A 333 -3.29 -5.78 -3.11
CA PHE A 333 -3.35 -6.80 -4.16
C PHE A 333 -4.76 -7.15 -4.64
N LEU A 334 -5.80 -6.73 -3.91
CA LEU A 334 -7.21 -7.03 -4.17
C LEU A 334 -8.10 -5.84 -3.75
N LEU A 335 -8.95 -5.37 -4.65
CA LEU A 335 -10.03 -4.43 -4.34
C LEU A 335 -11.37 -5.15 -4.44
N THR A 336 -12.37 -4.67 -3.69
CA THR A 336 -13.70 -5.29 -3.67
C THR A 336 -14.80 -4.26 -3.86
N ARG A 337 -15.87 -4.68 -4.55
CA ARG A 337 -17.13 -3.94 -4.72
C ARG A 337 -18.30 -4.92 -4.61
N VAL A 338 -19.50 -4.38 -4.54
CA VAL A 338 -20.75 -5.15 -4.60
C VAL A 338 -21.63 -4.52 -5.66
N ALA A 339 -22.23 -5.32 -6.53
CA ALA A 339 -23.23 -4.83 -7.47
C ALA A 339 -24.51 -4.47 -6.71
N ALA A 340 -24.89 -3.20 -6.66
CA ALA A 340 -26.13 -2.76 -6.00
C ALA A 340 -27.36 -3.17 -6.82
N LYS A 341 -27.23 -3.29 -8.12
CA LYS A 341 -28.28 -3.74 -9.06
C LYS A 341 -27.76 -4.83 -9.98
N THR A 342 -28.66 -5.60 -10.60
CA THR A 342 -28.31 -6.58 -11.62
C THR A 342 -27.77 -5.85 -12.86
N CYS A 343 -26.60 -6.26 -13.34
CA CYS A 343 -25.91 -5.64 -14.46
C CYS A 343 -25.17 -6.70 -15.30
N GLU A 344 -24.51 -6.27 -16.35
CA GLU A 344 -23.61 -7.09 -17.14
C GLU A 344 -22.19 -6.50 -17.06
N LEU A 345 -21.19 -7.33 -16.82
CA LEU A 345 -19.76 -6.95 -16.79
C LEU A 345 -18.99 -7.90 -17.70
N ALA A 346 -18.34 -7.35 -18.73
CA ALA A 346 -17.55 -8.13 -19.70
C ALA A 346 -18.30 -9.34 -20.26
N GLY A 347 -19.58 -9.18 -20.62
CA GLY A 347 -20.44 -10.26 -21.14
C GLY A 347 -21.03 -11.20 -20.08
N LEU A 348 -20.66 -11.05 -18.79
CA LEU A 348 -21.20 -11.87 -17.70
C LEU A 348 -22.34 -11.15 -16.98
N LYS A 349 -23.51 -11.83 -16.87
CA LYS A 349 -24.63 -11.35 -16.05
C LYS A 349 -24.29 -11.45 -14.56
N VAL A 350 -24.26 -10.31 -13.87
CA VAL A 350 -23.98 -10.16 -12.45
C VAL A 350 -25.25 -9.74 -11.72
N ARG A 351 -25.73 -10.56 -10.78
CA ARG A 351 -26.94 -10.27 -10.00
C ARG A 351 -26.65 -9.21 -8.91
N ALA A 352 -27.68 -8.46 -8.52
CA ALA A 352 -27.62 -7.58 -7.36
C ALA A 352 -27.12 -8.37 -6.11
N GLY A 353 -26.31 -7.74 -5.28
CA GLY A 353 -25.68 -8.35 -4.10
C GLY A 353 -24.42 -9.18 -4.41
N THR A 354 -24.10 -9.42 -5.69
CA THR A 354 -22.88 -10.18 -6.04
C THR A 354 -21.64 -9.37 -5.70
N ARG A 355 -20.69 -9.99 -5.00
CA ARG A 355 -19.37 -9.42 -4.74
C ARG A 355 -18.51 -9.47 -6.01
N ILE A 356 -17.89 -8.34 -6.32
CA ILE A 356 -16.97 -8.15 -7.42
C ILE A 356 -15.59 -7.95 -6.83
N ASN A 357 -14.65 -8.79 -7.20
CA ASN A 357 -13.26 -8.71 -6.81
C ASN A 357 -12.44 -8.20 -8.00
N ILE A 358 -11.62 -7.20 -7.76
CA ILE A 358 -10.66 -6.66 -8.71
C ILE A 358 -9.28 -7.14 -8.27
N PRO A 359 -8.74 -8.21 -8.89
CA PRO A 359 -7.49 -8.84 -8.48
C PRO A 359 -6.31 -8.03 -9.01
N VAL A 360 -5.93 -6.94 -8.32
CA VAL A 360 -4.90 -5.99 -8.74
C VAL A 360 -3.58 -6.68 -9.07
N TYR A 361 -3.19 -7.69 -8.27
CA TYR A 361 -1.99 -8.48 -8.53
C TYR A 361 -2.03 -9.20 -9.89
N ALA A 362 -3.18 -9.76 -10.28
CA ALA A 362 -3.36 -10.42 -11.57
C ALA A 362 -3.52 -9.41 -12.70
N LEU A 363 -4.25 -8.33 -12.46
CA LEU A 363 -4.43 -7.23 -13.42
C LEU A 363 -3.08 -6.63 -13.84
N HIS A 364 -2.20 -6.38 -12.87
CA HIS A 364 -0.86 -5.86 -13.11
C HIS A 364 0.09 -6.87 -13.80
N ARG A 365 -0.33 -8.11 -13.93
CA ARG A 365 0.38 -9.20 -14.63
C ARG A 365 -0.46 -9.80 -15.79
N HIS A 366 -1.52 -9.11 -16.19
CA HIS A 366 -2.46 -9.66 -17.18
C HIS A 366 -1.82 -9.79 -18.56
N ARG A 367 -1.86 -11.01 -19.13
CA ARG A 367 -1.14 -11.38 -20.36
C ARG A 367 -1.60 -10.61 -21.62
N LYS A 368 -2.86 -10.15 -21.65
CA LYS A 368 -3.37 -9.29 -22.72
C LYS A 368 -2.97 -7.81 -22.59
N ARG A 369 -2.50 -7.38 -21.40
CA ARG A 369 -2.31 -5.94 -21.06
C ARG A 369 -0.85 -5.54 -20.92
N TRP A 370 -0.01 -6.50 -20.57
CA TRP A 370 1.42 -6.25 -20.30
C TRP A 370 2.28 -7.18 -21.14
N ARG A 371 3.23 -6.62 -21.86
CA ARG A 371 4.33 -7.37 -22.48
C ARG A 371 5.24 -7.86 -21.35
N ASP A 372 5.71 -9.13 -21.42
CA ASP A 372 6.55 -9.73 -20.37
C ASP A 372 6.09 -9.41 -18.94
N PRO A 373 4.83 -9.74 -18.59
CA PRO A 373 4.15 -9.23 -17.41
C PRO A 373 4.80 -9.62 -16.09
N ASP A 374 5.59 -10.67 -16.04
CA ASP A 374 6.32 -11.10 -14.83
C ASP A 374 7.72 -10.51 -14.74
N ALA A 375 8.24 -9.92 -15.81
CA ALA A 375 9.58 -9.31 -15.83
C ALA A 375 9.56 -7.93 -15.15
N PHE A 376 10.66 -7.60 -14.50
CA PHE A 376 10.93 -6.28 -13.95
C PHE A 376 11.49 -5.37 -15.04
N ASP A 377 10.73 -4.37 -15.42
CA ASP A 377 11.08 -3.42 -16.47
C ASP A 377 10.58 -2.00 -16.13
N PRO A 378 11.38 -1.19 -15.45
CA PRO A 378 11.02 0.19 -15.12
C PRO A 378 10.77 1.08 -16.35
N SER A 379 11.29 0.72 -17.52
CA SER A 379 11.13 1.53 -18.75
C SER A 379 9.68 1.64 -19.21
N ARG A 380 8.79 0.76 -18.74
CA ARG A 380 7.34 0.83 -18.96
C ARG A 380 6.72 2.16 -18.48
N PHE A 381 7.37 2.78 -17.51
CA PHE A 381 6.95 4.05 -16.90
C PHE A 381 7.86 5.22 -17.29
N ALA A 382 8.65 5.07 -18.35
CA ALA A 382 9.46 6.15 -18.88
C ALA A 382 8.57 7.25 -19.49
N PRO A 383 8.93 8.52 -19.40
CA PRO A 383 8.13 9.63 -19.97
C PRO A 383 7.83 9.48 -21.47
N GLU A 384 8.76 8.88 -22.21
CA GLU A 384 8.67 8.61 -23.64
C GLU A 384 7.91 7.31 -23.99
N ALA A 385 7.67 6.44 -23.01
CA ALA A 385 6.92 5.21 -23.21
C ALA A 385 5.41 5.50 -23.33
N PRO A 386 4.66 4.73 -24.14
CA PRO A 386 3.21 4.81 -24.09
C PRO A 386 2.71 4.52 -22.66
N PRO A 387 1.89 5.40 -22.08
CA PRO A 387 1.39 5.17 -20.72
C PRO A 387 0.55 3.89 -20.69
N PRO A 388 0.68 3.05 -19.64
CA PRO A 388 -0.21 1.92 -19.48
C PRO A 388 -1.67 2.40 -19.38
N ASP A 389 -2.59 1.55 -19.84
CA ASP A 389 -4.01 1.83 -19.65
C ASP A 389 -4.30 2.11 -18.17
N ARG A 390 -5.03 3.21 -17.91
CA ARG A 390 -5.31 3.69 -16.56
C ARG A 390 -5.98 2.64 -15.66
N TYR A 391 -6.79 1.76 -16.26
CA TYR A 391 -7.50 0.70 -15.53
C TYR A 391 -6.78 -0.65 -15.61
N ALA A 392 -5.65 -0.75 -16.31
CA ALA A 392 -4.74 -1.88 -16.23
C ALA A 392 -3.67 -1.70 -15.14
N TYR A 393 -3.47 -0.46 -14.63
CA TYR A 393 -2.51 -0.13 -13.57
C TYR A 393 -3.21 0.62 -12.42
N LEU A 394 -3.53 -0.09 -11.34
CA LEU A 394 -4.34 0.40 -10.22
C LEU A 394 -3.63 0.27 -8.86
N PRO A 395 -2.37 0.74 -8.70
CA PRO A 395 -1.65 0.59 -7.42
C PRO A 395 -2.33 1.36 -6.28
N PHE A 396 -3.09 2.41 -6.61
CA PHE A 396 -3.83 3.28 -5.69
C PHE A 396 -5.36 3.21 -5.87
N GLY A 397 -5.85 2.24 -6.64
CA GLY A 397 -7.25 2.18 -7.05
C GLY A 397 -7.63 3.25 -8.07
N ALA A 398 -8.92 3.52 -8.24
CA ALA A 398 -9.45 4.52 -9.18
C ALA A 398 -10.77 5.13 -8.72
N GLY A 399 -11.23 6.17 -9.46
CA GLY A 399 -12.49 6.85 -9.24
C GLY A 399 -12.54 7.72 -7.99
N PRO A 400 -13.73 8.09 -7.50
CA PRO A 400 -13.86 8.98 -6.34
C PRO A 400 -13.18 8.46 -5.06
N ARG A 401 -13.05 7.14 -4.92
CA ARG A 401 -12.38 6.48 -3.78
C ARG A 401 -10.92 6.08 -4.06
N ILE A 402 -10.28 6.70 -5.04
CA ILE A 402 -8.82 6.57 -5.26
C ILE A 402 -8.08 6.91 -3.95
N CYS A 403 -6.95 6.26 -3.71
CA CYS A 403 -6.12 6.53 -2.53
C CYS A 403 -5.82 8.02 -2.39
N MET A 404 -6.19 8.60 -1.25
CA MET A 404 -5.97 10.01 -0.96
C MET A 404 -4.48 10.32 -0.75
N GLY A 405 -3.75 9.38 -0.14
CA GLY A 405 -2.33 9.47 0.10
C GLY A 405 -1.43 9.08 -1.08
N ALA A 406 -1.96 8.94 -2.32
CA ALA A 406 -1.16 8.48 -3.46
C ALA A 406 0.05 9.38 -3.74
N ALA A 407 -0.13 10.71 -3.70
CA ALA A 407 0.98 11.66 -3.91
C ALA A 407 2.02 11.55 -2.79
N PHE A 408 1.58 11.42 -1.54
CA PHE A 408 2.46 11.23 -0.38
C PHE A 408 3.24 9.91 -0.48
N ALA A 409 2.56 8.79 -0.72
CA ALA A 409 3.19 7.48 -0.83
C ALA A 409 4.22 7.41 -1.97
N MET A 410 3.93 8.05 -3.11
CA MET A 410 4.89 8.13 -4.23
C MET A 410 6.09 8.99 -3.89
N LEU A 411 5.90 10.18 -3.32
CA LEU A 411 7.00 11.04 -2.88
C LEU A 411 7.86 10.34 -1.84
N GLU A 412 7.23 9.83 -0.79
CA GLU A 412 7.88 9.09 0.30
C GLU A 412 8.71 7.93 -0.24
N SER A 413 8.13 7.11 -1.12
CA SER A 413 8.82 5.95 -1.70
C SER A 413 10.01 6.36 -2.57
N VAL A 414 9.88 7.38 -3.40
CA VAL A 414 10.96 7.90 -4.26
C VAL A 414 12.09 8.45 -3.41
N VAL A 415 11.78 9.30 -2.44
CA VAL A 415 12.78 9.95 -1.58
C VAL A 415 13.53 8.94 -0.71
N ILE A 416 12.80 7.98 -0.10
CA ILE A 416 13.41 6.91 0.69
C ILE A 416 14.31 6.04 -0.18
N LEU A 417 13.83 5.60 -1.35
CA LEU A 417 14.60 4.72 -2.23
C LEU A 417 15.85 5.40 -2.77
N ALA A 418 15.74 6.67 -3.18
CA ALA A 418 16.87 7.49 -3.62
C ALA A 418 17.92 7.70 -2.51
N THR A 419 17.46 8.05 -1.30
CA THR A 419 18.34 8.26 -0.14
C THR A 419 19.03 6.94 0.26
N LEU A 420 18.29 5.83 0.29
CA LEU A 420 18.83 4.50 0.59
C LEU A 420 19.88 4.09 -0.43
N ALA A 421 19.58 4.18 -1.74
CA ALA A 421 20.51 3.80 -2.79
C ALA A 421 21.77 4.69 -2.80
N ARG A 422 21.65 5.99 -2.48
CA ARG A 422 22.79 6.91 -2.36
C ARG A 422 23.71 6.55 -1.19
N ARG A 423 23.15 6.09 -0.06
CA ARG A 423 23.87 5.90 1.21
C ARG A 423 24.35 4.47 1.42
N ALA A 424 23.63 3.50 0.89
CA ALA A 424 23.86 2.10 1.19
C ALA A 424 23.86 1.20 -0.04
N ASP A 425 24.58 0.11 0.09
CA ASP A 425 24.47 -1.06 -0.77
C ASP A 425 23.75 -2.18 -0.03
N LEU A 426 22.92 -2.93 -0.76
CA LEU A 426 22.07 -3.97 -0.20
C LEU A 426 22.44 -5.31 -0.78
N THR A 427 22.61 -6.32 0.08
CA THR A 427 22.77 -7.71 -0.33
C THR A 427 21.74 -8.57 0.41
N PHE A 428 20.95 -9.32 -0.32
CA PHE A 428 19.97 -10.23 0.27
C PHE A 428 20.66 -11.37 1.02
N ALA A 429 20.36 -11.52 2.31
CA ALA A 429 20.97 -12.48 3.21
C ALA A 429 20.12 -13.75 3.42
N GLY A 430 18.97 -13.86 2.76
CA GLY A 430 18.10 -15.04 2.82
C GLY A 430 18.68 -16.22 2.04
N ARG A 431 18.33 -17.44 2.47
CA ARG A 431 18.77 -18.68 1.79
C ARG A 431 18.07 -18.93 0.44
N LYS A 432 16.87 -18.38 0.25
CA LYS A 432 16.05 -18.49 -0.97
C LYS A 432 15.40 -17.15 -1.25
N PRO A 433 15.08 -16.84 -2.51
CA PRO A 433 14.29 -15.66 -2.84
C PRO A 433 13.02 -15.58 -1.98
N PRO A 434 12.60 -14.38 -1.54
CA PRO A 434 11.43 -14.22 -0.69
C PRO A 434 10.15 -14.61 -1.44
N GLU A 435 9.31 -15.44 -0.81
CA GLU A 435 8.00 -15.80 -1.36
C GLU A 435 6.99 -14.70 -1.04
N PRO A 436 6.26 -14.11 -2.02
CA PRO A 436 5.18 -13.20 -1.74
C PRO A 436 4.00 -13.91 -1.06
N VAL A 437 3.44 -13.31 -0.02
CA VAL A 437 2.26 -13.81 0.71
C VAL A 437 1.20 -12.72 0.77
N ALA A 438 0.02 -13.02 0.26
CA ALA A 438 -1.13 -12.13 0.17
C ALA A 438 -2.17 -12.47 1.23
N VAL A 439 -2.16 -11.79 2.37
CA VAL A 439 -3.16 -11.93 3.44
C VAL A 439 -3.93 -10.62 3.61
N PHE A 440 -3.33 -9.61 4.18
CA PHE A 440 -3.85 -8.24 4.28
C PHE A 440 -3.15 -7.32 3.28
N ALA A 441 -1.84 -7.45 3.17
CA ALA A 441 -1.00 -6.83 2.15
C ALA A 441 -0.08 -7.89 1.54
N LEU A 442 0.58 -7.57 0.44
CA LEU A 442 1.47 -8.48 -0.28
C LEU A 442 2.89 -8.47 0.32
N ARG A 443 3.09 -9.19 1.42
CA ARG A 443 4.35 -9.21 2.18
C ARG A 443 5.31 -10.31 1.73
N PRO A 444 6.62 -10.18 1.99
CA PRO A 444 7.56 -11.29 1.88
C PRO A 444 7.36 -12.29 3.05
N LYS A 445 7.35 -13.57 2.75
CA LYS A 445 7.29 -14.63 3.77
C LYS A 445 8.60 -14.73 4.52
N GLY A 446 8.55 -14.55 5.83
CA GLY A 446 9.73 -14.70 6.69
C GLY A 446 10.62 -13.46 6.77
N GLY A 447 10.08 -12.29 6.39
CA GLY A 447 10.81 -11.02 6.46
C GLY A 447 11.72 -10.75 5.25
N MET A 448 12.58 -9.73 5.38
CA MET A 448 13.50 -9.29 4.34
C MET A 448 14.93 -9.10 4.91
N PRO A 449 15.63 -10.20 5.24
CA PRO A 449 16.97 -10.12 5.80
C PRO A 449 17.98 -9.58 4.77
N MET A 450 18.62 -8.46 5.10
CA MET A 450 19.59 -7.76 4.25
C MET A 450 20.90 -7.49 4.99
N ARG A 451 22.02 -7.61 4.29
CA ARG A 451 23.24 -6.92 4.65
C ARG A 451 23.19 -5.52 4.05
N VAL A 452 23.39 -4.55 4.92
CA VAL A 452 23.37 -3.13 4.58
C VAL A 452 24.77 -2.59 4.81
N THR A 453 25.46 -2.22 3.75
CA THR A 453 26.82 -1.65 3.82
C THR A 453 26.84 -0.24 3.26
N VAL A 454 27.88 0.53 3.51
CA VAL A 454 28.03 1.85 2.92
C VAL A 454 28.09 1.69 1.40
N ALA A 455 27.38 2.56 0.68
CA ALA A 455 27.41 2.56 -0.78
C ALA A 455 28.86 2.78 -1.28
N PRO A 456 29.29 2.08 -2.32
CA PRO A 456 30.66 2.23 -2.83
C PRO A 456 30.91 3.63 -3.40
N ASP A 457 32.15 4.09 -3.24
CA ASP A 457 32.61 5.35 -3.86
C ASP A 457 32.57 5.20 -5.40
N PRO A 458 32.14 6.25 -6.14
CA PRO A 458 32.16 6.26 -7.60
C PRO A 458 33.49 5.84 -8.23
N LYS A 459 34.59 6.14 -7.58
CA LYS A 459 35.94 5.82 -8.04
C LYS A 459 36.26 4.32 -8.03
N SER A 460 35.48 3.49 -7.34
CA SER A 460 35.70 2.03 -7.26
C SER A 460 35.16 1.25 -8.45
N TYR A 461 34.45 1.87 -9.38
CA TYR A 461 33.91 1.22 -10.60
C TYR A 461 34.73 1.54 -11.88
N ALA A 462 35.81 2.29 -11.75
CA ALA A 462 36.66 2.73 -12.89
C ALA A 462 37.88 1.83 -13.12
N THR A 463 37.88 0.59 -12.60
CA THR A 463 38.95 -0.40 -12.84
C THR A 463 38.48 -1.60 -13.62
#